data_693f04f9bc8c1ac4f20375179a5a1600
#
_entry.id   693f04f9bc8c1ac4f20375179a5a1600
#
_cell.length_a   1.000
_cell.length_b   1.000
_cell.length_c   1.000
_cell.angle_alpha   90.00
_cell.angle_beta   90.00
_cell.angle_gamma   90.00
#
_symmetry.space_group_name_H-M   'P 1'
#
loop_
_entity.id
_entity.type
_entity.pdbx_description
1 polymer ?
#
loop_
_entity_poly.entity_id
_entity_poly.type
_entity_poly.pdbx_seq_one_letter_code
_entity_poly.pdbx_strand_id
1 'polypeptide(L)'
;MMALLWLGCSDPMVETMTDETAEPNGSSAPFKADEWDRLNDPERFVRYLDQELLYTLSELPLEGEATKKAWPASYWPTYEDSTNVRWLGNDTLSPMEKYDLVYNGWTPPEGFMDLQPRGGGCTTATFDPEYYEALGPAARWMSENRGHWRTHDGLDNDADGTIDECAGNEGIDGWWGLCHAWTPAAILEDEPLYPVTVDGVTFEISDLKALMITTYDYSRAMVVGGRCKTDRVERDENGRILNPDCRDTNAGTFHVILTNFLGRLGMAFAEDRTYDAQVWNQPVDSYIVENLMEISESDAITLLIDDPSTVSRYPYNEDAQRFAEVVVTVNYVVESVPMSRPIVDNHSDYLRKDRYHYILEMDEAGSIIGGEWLNGRVTSSFGHFSQQPDFLWLPRGPLANPMANGPQGARDPKKNPHVSYSKVKRLFERAQSPDMP
;
A
#
# COMPACT_ATOMS: atom_id res chain seq x y z
N MET A 1 -1.17 13.24 -25.95
CA MET A 1 -0.41 12.11 -25.44
C MET A 1 -0.90 11.92 -24.01
N MET A 2 -2.00 11.18 -23.85
CA MET A 2 -2.66 10.93 -22.57
C MET A 2 -1.89 9.81 -21.87
N ALA A 3 -1.36 10.09 -20.69
CA ALA A 3 -0.74 9.07 -19.88
C ALA A 3 -1.83 8.07 -19.43
N LEU A 4 -1.77 6.84 -19.94
CA LEU A 4 -2.57 5.73 -19.45
C LEU A 4 -2.17 5.49 -17.97
N LEU A 5 -3.12 5.78 -17.11
CA LEU A 5 -3.01 5.47 -15.68
C LEU A 5 -3.37 3.99 -15.50
N TRP A 6 -2.38 3.17 -15.28
CA TRP A 6 -2.55 1.81 -14.79
C TRP A 6 -3.18 1.87 -13.39
N LEU A 7 -4.35 1.26 -13.24
CA LEU A 7 -5.12 1.21 -12.00
C LEU A 7 -5.18 -0.23 -11.48
N GLY A 8 -4.01 -0.79 -11.19
CA GLY A 8 -3.89 -1.91 -10.28
C GLY A 8 -4.19 -1.48 -8.84
N CYS A 9 -3.78 -2.21 -7.85
CA CYS A 9 -3.60 -1.66 -6.51
C CYS A 9 -2.64 -0.49 -6.70
N SER A 10 -3.17 0.73 -6.75
CA SER A 10 -2.43 1.90 -7.22
C SER A 10 -1.28 2.19 -6.27
N ASP A 11 -0.18 2.70 -6.80
CA ASP A 11 0.85 3.32 -5.97
C ASP A 11 0.18 4.33 -5.03
N PRO A 12 0.55 4.40 -3.75
CA PRO A 12 0.09 5.47 -2.88
C PRO A 12 0.42 6.81 -3.55
N MET A 13 -0.43 7.82 -3.35
CA MET A 13 -0.15 9.13 -3.92
C MET A 13 1.11 9.70 -3.28
N VAL A 14 2.23 9.56 -3.97
CA VAL A 14 3.46 10.26 -3.62
C VAL A 14 3.15 11.75 -3.74
N GLU A 15 3.34 12.52 -2.66
CA GLU A 15 3.48 13.96 -2.82
C GLU A 15 4.71 14.18 -3.70
N THR A 16 4.49 14.26 -5.02
CA THR A 16 5.51 14.77 -5.92
C THR A 16 5.71 16.23 -5.51
N MET A 17 6.71 16.46 -4.69
CA MET A 17 7.19 17.80 -4.47
C MET A 17 7.81 18.26 -5.79
N THR A 18 7.12 19.16 -6.48
CA THR A 18 7.81 20.13 -7.29
C THR A 18 8.72 20.88 -6.32
N ASP A 19 9.99 20.80 -6.56
CA ASP A 19 11.09 21.31 -5.73
C ASP A 19 11.15 22.87 -5.77
N GLU A 20 10.01 23.53 -5.57
CA GLU A 20 9.89 24.99 -5.66
C GLU A 20 10.09 25.73 -4.33
N THR A 21 10.40 25.03 -3.24
CA THR A 21 10.71 25.67 -1.94
C THR A 21 11.89 25.05 -1.20
N ALA A 22 12.84 24.46 -1.89
CA ALA A 22 14.15 24.20 -1.31
C ALA A 22 14.94 25.50 -1.30
N GLU A 23 14.88 26.24 -0.19
CA GLU A 23 15.86 27.30 0.06
C GLU A 23 17.27 26.67 -0.03
N PRO A 24 18.20 27.32 -0.76
CA PRO A 24 19.55 26.81 -0.88
C PRO A 24 20.32 27.13 0.40
N ASN A 25 20.17 26.39 1.46
CA ASN A 25 21.12 26.42 2.55
C ASN A 25 22.29 25.50 2.20
N GLY A 26 23.35 26.13 1.78
CA GLY A 26 24.56 25.54 1.28
C GLY A 26 25.21 24.54 2.24
N SER A 27 25.13 23.31 1.85
CA SER A 27 26.19 22.32 1.97
C SER A 27 26.04 21.44 0.74
N SER A 28 26.66 21.81 -0.34
CA SER A 28 26.84 20.94 -1.50
C SER A 28 27.91 19.90 -1.17
N ALA A 29 27.59 18.94 -0.32
CA ALA A 29 28.28 17.68 -0.42
C ALA A 29 27.83 17.05 -1.76
N PRO A 30 28.77 16.57 -2.60
CA PRO A 30 28.41 15.87 -3.81
C PRO A 30 27.50 14.70 -3.41
N PHE A 31 26.33 14.61 -4.03
CA PHE A 31 25.41 13.48 -3.90
C PHE A 31 26.22 12.22 -4.18
N LYS A 32 26.47 11.40 -3.16
CA LYS A 32 27.10 10.11 -3.34
C LYS A 32 26.07 9.17 -3.91
N ALA A 33 26.41 8.56 -5.02
CA ALA A 33 25.44 8.09 -6.01
C ALA A 33 24.59 6.90 -5.59
N ASP A 34 24.83 6.23 -4.47
CA ASP A 34 24.36 4.85 -4.38
C ASP A 34 23.61 4.41 -3.12
N GLU A 35 23.77 5.03 -1.96
CA GLU A 35 23.20 4.52 -0.72
C GLU A 35 21.93 5.24 -0.29
N TRP A 36 22.05 6.52 -0.01
CA TRP A 36 20.93 7.39 0.28
C TRP A 36 20.60 8.27 -0.93
N ASP A 37 20.17 7.65 -2.02
CA ASP A 37 19.61 8.46 -3.09
C ASP A 37 18.33 9.16 -2.65
N ARG A 38 17.88 10.12 -3.46
CA ARG A 38 16.68 10.92 -3.15
C ARG A 38 15.45 10.09 -2.78
N LEU A 39 15.31 8.87 -3.29
CA LEU A 39 14.15 8.01 -3.05
C LEU A 39 14.36 7.03 -1.88
N ASN A 40 15.61 6.74 -1.55
CA ASN A 40 15.96 5.82 -0.48
C ASN A 40 16.46 6.50 0.81
N ASP A 41 16.32 7.81 0.95
CA ASP A 41 16.65 8.54 2.17
C ASP A 41 15.61 8.29 3.25
N PRO A 42 15.93 7.61 4.39
CA PRO A 42 14.99 7.33 5.48
C PRO A 42 14.37 8.59 6.10
N GLU A 43 15.08 9.74 6.07
CA GLU A 43 14.57 11.01 6.62
C GLU A 43 13.28 11.48 5.94
N ARG A 44 12.96 10.96 4.75
CA ARG A 44 11.68 11.22 4.08
C ARG A 44 10.50 10.75 4.90
N PHE A 45 10.63 9.65 5.64
CA PHE A 45 9.55 9.12 6.49
C PHE A 45 9.23 10.04 7.66
N VAL A 46 10.21 10.69 8.27
CA VAL A 46 10.03 11.57 9.43
C VAL A 46 9.84 13.04 9.09
N ARG A 47 9.93 13.42 7.83
CA ARG A 47 9.90 14.82 7.37
C ARG A 47 8.75 15.66 7.96
N TYR A 48 7.62 15.05 8.28
CA TYR A 48 6.45 15.72 8.85
C TYR A 48 6.10 15.22 10.26
N LEU A 49 7.02 14.50 10.87
CA LEU A 49 6.93 14.05 12.25
C LEU A 49 7.99 14.83 13.06
N ASP A 50 7.66 15.13 14.30
CA ASP A 50 8.64 15.68 15.25
C ASP A 50 9.41 14.50 15.89
N GLN A 51 10.15 13.77 15.06
CA GLN A 51 10.88 12.57 15.42
C GLN A 51 12.24 12.56 14.74
N GLU A 52 13.24 12.05 15.44
CA GLU A 52 14.59 11.79 14.92
C GLU A 52 14.79 10.28 14.75
N LEU A 53 15.44 9.89 13.65
CA LEU A 53 15.83 8.51 13.40
C LEU A 53 17.15 8.19 14.11
N LEU A 54 17.30 6.98 14.61
CA LEU A 54 18.57 6.42 15.04
C LEU A 54 19.13 5.56 13.90
N TYR A 55 20.44 5.72 13.69
CA TYR A 55 21.19 5.00 12.67
C TYR A 55 22.24 4.06 13.25
N THR A 56 22.64 4.23 14.51
CA THR A 56 23.64 3.39 15.15
C THR A 56 23.10 2.00 15.40
N LEU A 57 23.63 0.98 14.70
CA LEU A 57 23.11 -0.38 14.70
C LEU A 57 22.93 -0.95 16.13
N SER A 58 23.87 -0.69 17.04
CA SER A 58 23.82 -1.19 18.43
C SER A 58 22.72 -0.55 19.30
N GLU A 59 22.11 0.54 18.85
CA GLU A 59 21.04 1.26 19.56
C GLU A 59 19.65 0.88 19.03
N LEU A 60 19.58 0.15 17.92
CA LEU A 60 18.32 -0.23 17.28
C LEU A 60 17.72 -1.48 17.92
N PRO A 61 16.40 -1.50 18.17
CA PRO A 61 15.73 -2.67 18.74
C PRO A 61 15.78 -3.88 17.79
N LEU A 62 15.95 -5.07 18.38
CA LEU A 62 15.95 -6.33 17.60
C LEU A 62 14.54 -6.89 17.35
N GLU A 63 13.52 -6.34 17.98
CA GLU A 63 12.12 -6.67 17.79
C GLU A 63 11.24 -5.44 18.02
N GLY A 64 10.06 -5.46 17.45
CA GLY A 64 9.08 -4.40 17.66
C GLY A 64 7.74 -4.73 17.02
N GLU A 65 6.71 -4.05 17.51
CA GLU A 65 5.35 -4.20 16.99
C GLU A 65 4.57 -2.88 17.00
N ALA A 66 3.61 -2.78 16.12
CA ALA A 66 2.70 -1.66 16.09
C ALA A 66 1.80 -1.65 17.34
N THR A 67 1.77 -0.54 18.05
CA THR A 67 0.89 -0.35 19.21
C THR A 67 -0.58 -0.37 18.79
N LYS A 68 -0.89 0.27 17.67
CA LYS A 68 -2.19 0.21 17.02
C LYS A 68 -2.15 -0.84 15.92
N LYS A 69 -2.97 -1.88 16.06
CA LYS A 69 -3.06 -2.94 15.08
C LYS A 69 -3.92 -2.51 13.89
N ALA A 70 -3.39 -2.67 12.69
CA ALA A 70 -4.15 -2.44 11.48
C ALA A 70 -5.20 -3.53 11.29
N TRP A 71 -6.43 -3.17 10.93
CA TRP A 71 -7.53 -4.13 10.77
C TRP A 71 -7.57 -4.75 9.37
N PRO A 72 -7.75 -6.06 9.26
CA PRO A 72 -7.98 -6.74 7.99
C PRO A 72 -9.30 -6.32 7.33
N ALA A 73 -9.31 -6.21 6.01
CA ALA A 73 -10.52 -5.99 5.22
C ALA A 73 -10.36 -6.55 3.81
N SER A 74 -11.44 -6.55 3.02
CA SER A 74 -11.35 -6.78 1.60
C SER A 74 -10.61 -5.65 0.91
N TYR A 75 -9.77 -5.99 -0.09
CA TYR A 75 -9.19 -5.00 -1.01
C TYR A 75 -10.21 -4.54 -2.09
N TRP A 76 -11.44 -5.05 -2.01
CA TRP A 76 -12.55 -4.71 -2.89
C TRP A 76 -12.16 -4.78 -4.37
N PRO A 77 -12.05 -5.99 -4.91
CA PRO A 77 -11.53 -6.21 -6.26
C PRO A 77 -12.30 -5.43 -7.32
N THR A 78 -11.58 -4.84 -8.26
CA THR A 78 -12.18 -4.11 -9.39
C THR A 78 -13.08 -5.02 -10.23
N TYR A 79 -12.69 -6.28 -10.42
CA TYR A 79 -13.47 -7.26 -11.20
C TYR A 79 -14.79 -7.68 -10.51
N GLU A 80 -14.97 -7.38 -9.22
CA GLU A 80 -16.22 -7.58 -8.47
C GLU A 80 -17.04 -6.30 -8.31
N ASP A 81 -16.78 -5.27 -9.13
CA ASP A 81 -17.39 -3.94 -9.03
C ASP A 81 -17.03 -3.18 -7.76
N SER A 82 -15.86 -3.48 -7.17
CA SER A 82 -15.32 -2.77 -6.01
C SER A 82 -16.30 -2.74 -4.83
N THR A 83 -16.50 -1.59 -4.19
CA THR A 83 -17.41 -1.44 -3.04
C THR A 83 -18.91 -1.44 -3.41
N ASN A 84 -19.25 -1.69 -4.68
CA ASN A 84 -20.61 -1.95 -5.13
C ASN A 84 -21.05 -3.40 -4.98
N VAL A 85 -20.11 -4.32 -4.64
CA VAL A 85 -20.49 -5.72 -4.44
C VAL A 85 -21.51 -5.87 -3.31
N ARG A 86 -22.62 -6.57 -3.58
CA ARG A 86 -23.65 -6.92 -2.59
C ARG A 86 -23.20 -8.16 -1.81
N TRP A 87 -22.20 -8.01 -0.97
CA TRP A 87 -21.49 -9.09 -0.28
C TRP A 87 -22.36 -9.89 0.71
N LEU A 88 -23.49 -9.33 1.17
CA LEU A 88 -24.49 -10.05 2.00
C LEU A 88 -25.55 -10.81 1.16
N GLY A 89 -25.44 -10.76 -0.15
CA GLY A 89 -26.37 -11.34 -1.10
C GLY A 89 -27.20 -10.30 -1.86
N ASN A 90 -27.79 -10.74 -2.96
CA ASN A 90 -28.44 -9.86 -3.95
C ASN A 90 -29.62 -9.05 -3.39
N ASP A 91 -30.25 -9.53 -2.34
CA ASP A 91 -31.39 -8.88 -1.68
C ASP A 91 -30.97 -7.78 -0.69
N THR A 92 -29.64 -7.52 -0.57
CA THR A 92 -29.10 -6.54 0.35
C THR A 92 -28.29 -5.50 -0.42
N LEU A 93 -28.56 -4.22 -0.19
CA LEU A 93 -27.81 -3.14 -0.82
C LEU A 93 -26.31 -3.21 -0.51
N SER A 94 -25.48 -2.87 -1.50
CA SER A 94 -24.04 -2.74 -1.33
C SER A 94 -23.65 -1.58 -0.40
N PRO A 95 -22.38 -1.51 0.06
CA PRO A 95 -21.92 -0.39 0.86
C PRO A 95 -22.19 0.98 0.23
N MET A 96 -21.94 1.12 -1.10
CA MET A 96 -22.16 2.38 -1.81
C MET A 96 -23.64 2.69 -2.02
N GLU A 97 -24.47 1.69 -2.35
CA GLU A 97 -25.92 1.83 -2.49
C GLU A 97 -26.57 2.26 -1.17
N LYS A 98 -26.15 1.69 -0.02
CA LYS A 98 -26.57 2.12 1.32
C LYS A 98 -26.19 3.57 1.60
N TYR A 99 -24.96 3.96 1.23
CA TYR A 99 -24.49 5.32 1.41
C TYR A 99 -25.30 6.32 0.58
N ASP A 100 -25.59 5.99 -0.67
CA ASP A 100 -26.40 6.83 -1.56
C ASP A 100 -27.82 7.01 -1.03
N LEU A 101 -28.43 5.92 -0.52
CA LEU A 101 -29.77 5.95 0.06
C LEU A 101 -29.84 6.90 1.26
N VAL A 102 -28.83 6.85 2.17
CA VAL A 102 -28.86 7.64 3.42
C VAL A 102 -28.35 9.07 3.20
N TYR A 103 -27.33 9.27 2.37
CA TYR A 103 -26.60 10.54 2.38
C TYR A 103 -26.67 11.36 1.08
N ASN A 104 -27.07 10.75 -0.04
CA ASN A 104 -27.10 11.42 -1.34
C ASN A 104 -28.50 11.59 -1.92
N GLY A 105 -29.55 11.23 -1.14
CA GLY A 105 -30.94 11.39 -1.53
C GLY A 105 -31.36 10.49 -2.71
N TRP A 106 -30.60 9.44 -2.97
CA TRP A 106 -30.97 8.44 -3.94
C TRP A 106 -32.04 7.49 -3.38
N THR A 107 -32.97 7.09 -4.21
CA THR A 107 -33.97 6.07 -3.87
C THR A 107 -33.91 5.00 -4.97
N PRO A 108 -33.76 3.72 -4.61
CA PRO A 108 -33.77 2.65 -5.59
C PRO A 108 -35.05 2.71 -6.43
N PRO A 109 -34.98 2.66 -7.77
CA PRO A 109 -36.17 2.57 -8.59
C PRO A 109 -36.91 1.24 -8.35
N GLU A 110 -38.17 1.18 -8.75
CA GLU A 110 -38.94 -0.07 -8.68
C GLU A 110 -38.25 -1.18 -9.46
N GLY A 111 -38.12 -2.36 -8.86
CA GLY A 111 -37.42 -3.50 -9.46
C GLY A 111 -35.89 -3.45 -9.34
N PHE A 112 -35.28 -2.41 -8.73
CA PHE A 112 -33.83 -2.29 -8.63
C PHE A 112 -33.14 -3.51 -7.97
N MET A 113 -33.78 -4.12 -6.97
CA MET A 113 -33.21 -5.29 -6.30
C MET A 113 -33.20 -6.56 -7.18
N ASP A 114 -33.98 -6.60 -8.23
CA ASP A 114 -33.97 -7.66 -9.24
C ASP A 114 -32.83 -7.49 -10.24
N LEU A 115 -32.28 -6.28 -10.36
CA LEU A 115 -31.09 -5.99 -11.13
C LEU A 115 -29.84 -6.45 -10.38
N GLN A 116 -28.95 -7.12 -11.07
CA GLN A 116 -27.78 -7.72 -10.42
C GLN A 116 -26.51 -6.92 -10.73
N PRO A 117 -25.78 -6.45 -9.70
CA PRO A 117 -24.38 -6.17 -9.88
C PRO A 117 -23.68 -7.49 -10.17
N ARG A 118 -22.75 -7.48 -11.09
CA ARG A 118 -22.06 -8.72 -11.39
C ARG A 118 -21.01 -9.03 -10.36
N GLY A 119 -21.03 -10.26 -9.91
CA GLY A 119 -19.94 -10.92 -9.25
C GLY A 119 -19.27 -11.94 -10.18
N GLY A 120 -17.96 -12.03 -10.09
CA GLY A 120 -17.16 -13.17 -10.47
C GLY A 120 -17.33 -13.74 -11.89
N GLY A 121 -16.69 -13.13 -12.86
CA GLY A 121 -16.64 -13.66 -14.22
C GLY A 121 -17.43 -12.81 -15.20
N CYS A 122 -16.71 -11.96 -15.86
CA CYS A 122 -17.24 -11.10 -16.87
C CYS A 122 -17.30 -11.86 -18.20
N THR A 123 -18.49 -12.05 -18.71
CA THR A 123 -18.69 -12.27 -20.15
C THR A 123 -19.57 -11.15 -20.66
N THR A 124 -19.37 -10.71 -21.88
CA THR A 124 -20.20 -9.69 -22.54
C THR A 124 -21.70 -9.99 -22.45
N ALA A 125 -22.07 -11.27 -22.29
CA ALA A 125 -23.46 -11.73 -22.13
C ALA A 125 -24.09 -11.39 -20.77
N THR A 126 -23.35 -10.83 -19.86
CA THR A 126 -23.76 -10.66 -18.49
C THR A 126 -23.70 -9.21 -17.97
N PHE A 127 -23.27 -8.24 -18.76
CA PHE A 127 -23.35 -6.82 -18.45
C PHE A 127 -24.81 -6.34 -18.41
N ASP A 128 -25.25 -5.77 -17.32
CA ASP A 128 -26.59 -5.21 -17.14
C ASP A 128 -26.54 -3.68 -17.10
N PRO A 129 -26.73 -3.02 -18.27
CA PRO A 129 -26.70 -1.56 -18.34
C PRO A 129 -27.80 -0.92 -17.46
N GLU A 130 -28.95 -1.58 -17.30
CA GLU A 130 -30.05 -1.04 -16.52
C GLU A 130 -29.67 -0.93 -15.04
N TYR A 131 -28.86 -1.86 -14.52
CA TYR A 131 -28.32 -1.78 -13.16
C TYR A 131 -27.45 -0.52 -12.99
N TYR A 132 -26.49 -0.32 -13.87
CA TYR A 132 -25.56 0.81 -13.76
C TYR A 132 -26.26 2.17 -13.98
N GLU A 133 -27.25 2.24 -14.85
CA GLU A 133 -28.05 3.45 -15.05
C GLU A 133 -28.93 3.78 -13.83
N ALA A 134 -29.35 2.78 -13.07
CA ALA A 134 -30.16 2.92 -11.88
C ALA A 134 -29.39 3.26 -10.61
N LEU A 135 -28.04 3.16 -10.62
CA LEU A 135 -27.18 3.44 -9.45
C LEU A 135 -27.30 4.88 -8.96
N GLY A 136 -27.18 5.04 -7.64
CA GLY A 136 -26.96 6.32 -7.01
C GLY A 136 -25.58 6.92 -7.34
N PRO A 137 -25.37 8.21 -7.01
CA PRO A 137 -24.20 8.95 -7.51
C PRO A 137 -22.86 8.40 -6.98
N ALA A 138 -22.78 7.93 -5.73
CA ALA A 138 -21.52 7.37 -5.20
C ALA A 138 -21.23 5.98 -5.79
N ALA A 139 -22.28 5.13 -5.88
CA ALA A 139 -22.17 3.81 -6.46
C ALA A 139 -21.82 3.87 -7.97
N ARG A 140 -22.45 4.76 -8.72
CA ARG A 140 -22.15 4.98 -10.13
C ARG A 140 -20.70 5.41 -10.35
N TRP A 141 -20.24 6.42 -9.59
CA TRP A 141 -18.85 6.86 -9.69
C TRP A 141 -17.88 5.72 -9.39
N MET A 142 -18.17 4.90 -8.36
CA MET A 142 -17.32 3.78 -7.99
C MET A 142 -17.23 2.75 -9.12
N SER A 143 -18.37 2.38 -9.71
CA SER A 143 -18.39 1.46 -10.86
C SER A 143 -17.60 1.99 -12.05
N GLU A 144 -17.80 3.27 -12.41
CA GLU A 144 -17.13 3.91 -13.53
C GLU A 144 -15.62 4.10 -13.35
N ASN A 145 -15.13 4.24 -12.13
CA ASN A 145 -13.73 4.60 -11.85
C ASN A 145 -12.91 3.50 -11.15
N ARG A 146 -13.57 2.56 -10.49
CA ARG A 146 -12.95 1.50 -9.68
C ARG A 146 -13.58 0.12 -9.85
N GLY A 147 -14.59 -0.01 -10.68
CA GLY A 147 -15.42 -1.20 -10.80
C GLY A 147 -15.59 -1.69 -12.22
N HIS A 148 -16.64 -2.46 -12.43
CA HIS A 148 -16.93 -3.22 -13.66
C HIS A 148 -17.22 -2.37 -14.89
N TRP A 149 -17.71 -1.13 -14.72
CA TRP A 149 -17.96 -0.26 -15.88
C TRP A 149 -16.72 -0.10 -16.75
N ARG A 150 -15.55 -0.22 -16.16
CA ARG A 150 -14.27 -0.16 -16.86
C ARG A 150 -14.06 -1.29 -17.85
N THR A 151 -14.79 -2.39 -17.71
CA THR A 151 -14.75 -3.51 -18.65
C THR A 151 -15.61 -3.26 -19.89
N HIS A 152 -16.33 -2.12 -19.94
CA HIS A 152 -17.24 -1.77 -21.02
C HIS A 152 -17.14 -0.26 -21.35
N ASP A 153 -15.95 0.31 -21.19
CA ASP A 153 -15.69 1.73 -21.43
C ASP A 153 -15.15 2.02 -22.85
N GLY A 154 -15.02 0.99 -23.68
CA GLY A 154 -14.53 1.08 -25.05
C GLY A 154 -13.00 1.24 -25.13
N LEU A 155 -12.28 0.92 -24.06
CA LEU A 155 -10.82 1.01 -23.97
C LEU A 155 -10.20 -0.38 -23.82
N ASP A 156 -8.97 -0.50 -24.25
CA ASP A 156 -8.06 -1.58 -23.93
C ASP A 156 -7.34 -1.18 -22.61
N ASN A 157 -7.77 -1.75 -21.49
CA ASN A 157 -7.36 -1.31 -20.16
C ASN A 157 -5.99 -1.85 -19.72
N ASP A 158 -5.55 -2.97 -20.30
CA ASP A 158 -4.26 -3.60 -19.97
C ASP A 158 -3.25 -3.57 -21.14
N ALA A 159 -3.67 -3.03 -22.30
CA ALA A 159 -2.86 -2.88 -23.51
C ALA A 159 -2.47 -4.21 -24.17
N ASP A 160 -3.31 -5.25 -24.06
CA ASP A 160 -3.11 -6.54 -24.72
C ASP A 160 -3.68 -6.58 -26.17
N GLY A 161 -4.43 -5.57 -26.55
CA GLY A 161 -5.07 -5.42 -27.87
C GLY A 161 -6.54 -5.81 -27.90
N THR A 162 -7.12 -6.21 -26.77
CA THR A 162 -8.54 -6.47 -26.58
C THR A 162 -9.22 -5.20 -26.04
N ILE A 163 -10.49 -4.99 -26.34
CA ILE A 163 -11.29 -3.87 -25.84
C ILE A 163 -12.42 -4.43 -24.99
N ASP A 164 -12.78 -3.71 -23.92
CA ASP A 164 -13.83 -4.12 -22.99
C ASP A 164 -13.54 -5.45 -22.29
N GLU A 165 -12.33 -5.58 -21.71
CA GLU A 165 -11.85 -6.78 -21.03
C GLU A 165 -12.53 -7.00 -19.69
N CYS A 166 -12.54 -8.25 -19.33
CA CYS A 166 -13.05 -8.73 -18.07
C CYS A 166 -11.98 -9.46 -17.24
N ALA A 167 -12.22 -9.66 -15.97
CA ALA A 167 -11.31 -10.35 -15.07
C ALA A 167 -10.85 -11.72 -15.58
N GLY A 168 -9.60 -12.03 -15.38
CA GLY A 168 -8.96 -13.28 -15.82
C GLY A 168 -7.91 -13.01 -16.90
N ASN A 169 -7.64 -13.99 -17.74
CA ASN A 169 -6.61 -13.88 -18.79
C ASN A 169 -6.93 -12.88 -19.93
N GLU A 170 -8.04 -12.21 -19.85
CA GLU A 170 -8.59 -11.35 -20.91
C GLU A 170 -9.12 -10.00 -20.37
N GLY A 171 -8.61 -9.48 -19.22
CA GLY A 171 -9.19 -8.25 -18.71
C GLY A 171 -8.59 -7.73 -17.39
N ILE A 172 -9.45 -7.23 -16.51
CA ILE A 172 -9.04 -6.68 -15.22
C ILE A 172 -8.34 -7.74 -14.39
N ASP A 173 -7.07 -7.51 -14.07
CA ASP A 173 -6.28 -8.40 -13.22
C ASP A 173 -6.93 -8.63 -11.86
N GLY A 174 -6.87 -9.87 -11.36
CA GLY A 174 -7.47 -10.25 -10.08
C GLY A 174 -6.87 -9.53 -8.85
N TRP A 175 -5.68 -8.94 -8.98
CA TRP A 175 -5.04 -8.16 -7.92
C TRP A 175 -5.43 -6.67 -7.93
N TRP A 176 -6.15 -6.19 -8.95
CA TRP A 176 -6.61 -4.81 -8.99
C TRP A 176 -7.75 -4.58 -7.98
N GLY A 177 -7.60 -3.52 -7.19
CA GLY A 177 -8.57 -3.16 -6.16
C GLY A 177 -8.13 -1.95 -5.34
N LEU A 178 -8.63 -1.86 -4.12
CA LEU A 178 -8.41 -0.75 -3.20
C LEU A 178 -7.40 -1.05 -2.08
N CYS A 179 -6.41 -1.91 -2.30
CA CYS A 179 -5.41 -2.22 -1.27
C CYS A 179 -4.64 -0.96 -0.82
N HIS A 180 -4.30 -0.06 -1.76
CA HIS A 180 -3.67 1.24 -1.49
C HIS A 180 -4.54 2.19 -0.64
N ALA A 181 -5.83 1.95 -0.56
CA ALA A 181 -6.78 2.72 0.24
C ALA A 181 -7.15 1.98 1.55
N TRP A 182 -7.21 0.65 1.52
CA TRP A 182 -7.42 -0.15 2.72
C TRP A 182 -6.26 -0.01 3.71
N THR A 183 -5.04 -0.16 3.25
CA THR A 183 -3.83 -0.11 4.09
C THR A 183 -3.75 1.17 4.95
N PRO A 184 -3.85 2.39 4.38
CA PRO A 184 -3.82 3.61 5.19
C PRO A 184 -5.03 3.77 6.10
N ALA A 185 -6.22 3.36 5.66
CA ALA A 185 -7.40 3.37 6.51
C ALA A 185 -7.23 2.45 7.72
N ALA A 186 -6.69 1.25 7.50
CA ALA A 186 -6.45 0.27 8.56
C ALA A 186 -5.39 0.71 9.57
N ILE A 187 -4.34 1.41 9.11
CA ILE A 187 -3.29 1.95 9.99
C ILE A 187 -3.80 3.12 10.84
N LEU A 188 -4.57 4.03 10.22
CA LEU A 188 -4.91 5.31 10.85
C LEU A 188 -6.24 5.32 11.60
N GLU A 189 -7.21 4.49 11.21
CA GLU A 189 -8.54 4.43 11.83
C GLU A 189 -8.69 3.23 12.76
N ASP A 190 -9.52 3.37 13.80
CA ASP A 190 -9.86 2.23 14.67
C ASP A 190 -10.85 1.30 13.97
N GLU A 191 -10.75 -0.01 14.20
CA GLU A 191 -11.70 -0.96 13.62
C GLU A 191 -13.12 -0.67 14.11
N PRO A 192 -14.15 -0.63 13.22
CA PRO A 192 -15.54 -0.56 13.66
C PRO A 192 -15.93 -1.88 14.36
N LEU A 193 -16.49 -1.79 15.56
CA LEU A 193 -16.81 -2.94 16.42
C LEU A 193 -18.28 -3.37 16.32
N TYR A 194 -19.17 -2.43 15.99
CA TYR A 194 -20.61 -2.65 15.94
C TYR A 194 -21.21 -2.11 14.65
N PRO A 195 -22.27 -2.76 14.11
CA PRO A 195 -23.03 -2.19 13.01
C PRO A 195 -23.72 -0.89 13.43
N VAL A 196 -23.97 -0.01 12.47
CA VAL A 196 -24.60 1.30 12.70
C VAL A 196 -25.85 1.44 11.83
N THR A 197 -26.99 1.77 12.45
CA THR A 197 -28.22 2.05 11.72
C THR A 197 -28.48 3.56 11.64
N VAL A 198 -28.74 4.06 10.42
CA VAL A 198 -29.12 5.44 10.13
C VAL A 198 -30.33 5.42 9.21
N ASP A 199 -31.38 6.13 9.58
CA ASP A 199 -32.64 6.24 8.81
C ASP A 199 -33.21 4.87 8.36
N GLY A 200 -33.09 3.85 9.25
CA GLY A 200 -33.56 2.50 8.99
C GLY A 200 -32.64 1.63 8.13
N VAL A 201 -31.51 2.15 7.69
CA VAL A 201 -30.48 1.42 6.92
C VAL A 201 -29.35 1.01 7.84
N THR A 202 -29.05 -0.30 7.90
CA THR A 202 -27.96 -0.84 8.71
C THR A 202 -26.69 -1.00 7.87
N PHE A 203 -25.62 -0.35 8.33
CA PHE A 203 -24.27 -0.53 7.84
C PHE A 203 -23.58 -1.58 8.71
N GLU A 204 -23.30 -2.73 8.14
CA GLU A 204 -22.54 -3.79 8.77
C GLU A 204 -21.04 -3.41 8.86
N ILE A 205 -20.25 -4.17 9.61
CA ILE A 205 -18.82 -3.90 9.81
C ILE A 205 -18.07 -3.71 8.48
N SER A 206 -18.28 -4.61 7.52
CA SER A 206 -17.61 -4.49 6.22
C SER A 206 -18.18 -3.36 5.35
N ASP A 207 -19.44 -2.95 5.53
CA ASP A 207 -19.95 -1.74 4.86
C ASP A 207 -19.23 -0.50 5.38
N LEU A 208 -19.06 -0.40 6.69
CA LEU A 208 -18.32 0.69 7.32
C LEU A 208 -16.88 0.73 6.83
N LYS A 209 -16.18 -0.42 6.85
CA LYS A 209 -14.81 -0.54 6.32
C LYS A 209 -14.72 -0.12 4.85
N ALA A 210 -15.64 -0.59 3.99
CA ALA A 210 -15.70 -0.21 2.58
C ALA A 210 -15.82 1.30 2.38
N LEU A 211 -16.72 1.94 3.14
CA LEU A 211 -16.91 3.39 3.11
C LEU A 211 -15.64 4.14 3.54
N MET A 212 -14.99 3.70 4.63
CA MET A 212 -13.75 4.32 5.08
C MET A 212 -12.64 4.16 4.05
N ILE A 213 -12.44 2.96 3.53
CA ILE A 213 -11.49 2.66 2.45
C ILE A 213 -11.72 3.60 1.26
N THR A 214 -12.96 3.77 0.82
CA THR A 214 -13.27 4.71 -0.28
C THR A 214 -12.82 6.15 0.01
N THR A 215 -12.87 6.58 1.27
CA THR A 215 -12.41 7.94 1.64
C THR A 215 -10.89 8.08 1.65
N TYR A 216 -10.18 6.95 1.76
CA TYR A 216 -8.71 6.90 1.73
C TYR A 216 -8.14 6.66 0.33
N ASP A 217 -8.98 6.43 -0.68
CA ASP A 217 -8.54 6.37 -2.07
C ASP A 217 -7.74 7.64 -2.41
N TYR A 218 -6.50 7.50 -2.90
CA TYR A 218 -5.53 8.59 -3.07
C TYR A 218 -5.22 9.37 -1.77
N SER A 219 -5.02 8.67 -0.68
CA SER A 219 -4.49 9.29 0.55
C SER A 219 -3.05 9.77 0.35
N ARG A 220 -2.64 10.80 1.13
CA ARG A 220 -1.25 11.27 1.13
C ARG A 220 -0.33 10.28 1.83
N ALA A 221 0.88 10.15 1.32
CA ALA A 221 1.90 9.30 1.91
C ALA A 221 3.31 9.88 1.75
N MET A 222 4.19 9.49 2.67
CA MET A 222 5.64 9.60 2.50
C MET A 222 6.14 8.26 1.98
N VAL A 223 6.93 8.25 0.93
CA VAL A 223 7.37 7.02 0.26
C VAL A 223 8.89 7.00 0.18
N VAL A 224 9.50 5.85 0.42
CA VAL A 224 10.90 5.53 0.13
C VAL A 224 10.96 4.27 -0.72
N GLY A 225 12.00 4.15 -1.52
CA GLY A 225 12.08 3.16 -2.58
C GLY A 225 11.38 3.65 -3.85
N GLY A 226 11.42 2.86 -4.89
CA GLY A 226 10.85 3.19 -6.18
C GLY A 226 10.43 1.95 -6.94
N ARG A 227 9.58 2.13 -7.92
CA ARG A 227 9.06 1.07 -8.76
C ARG A 227 9.14 1.42 -10.22
N CYS A 228 9.63 0.49 -11.01
CA CYS A 228 9.64 0.60 -12.46
C CYS A 228 8.40 -0.01 -13.11
N LYS A 229 7.86 0.68 -14.12
CA LYS A 229 6.79 0.15 -14.99
C LYS A 229 7.36 -0.56 -16.22
N THR A 230 8.56 -1.13 -16.13
CA THR A 230 9.24 -1.79 -17.25
C THR A 230 10.07 -2.97 -16.79
N ASP A 231 10.02 -4.07 -17.50
CA ASP A 231 10.85 -5.25 -17.28
C ASP A 231 12.30 -5.05 -17.76
N ARG A 232 12.57 -3.92 -18.45
CA ARG A 232 13.89 -3.62 -19.02
C ARG A 232 14.54 -2.50 -18.24
N VAL A 233 15.22 -2.88 -17.17
CA VAL A 233 15.93 -1.94 -16.31
C VAL A 233 17.42 -1.98 -16.70
N GLU A 234 17.99 -0.80 -17.00
CA GLU A 234 19.42 -0.64 -17.26
C GLU A 234 20.21 -0.77 -15.95
N ARG A 235 21.29 -1.55 -16.00
CA ARG A 235 22.17 -1.82 -14.86
C ARG A 235 23.60 -1.46 -15.18
N ASP A 236 24.39 -1.11 -14.16
CA ASP A 236 25.82 -0.92 -14.26
C ASP A 236 26.59 -2.25 -14.28
N GLU A 237 27.92 -2.17 -14.30
CA GLU A 237 28.82 -3.34 -14.31
C GLU A 237 28.72 -4.20 -13.03
N ASN A 238 28.22 -3.65 -11.92
CA ASN A 238 28.01 -4.32 -10.65
C ASN A 238 26.58 -4.86 -10.51
N GLY A 239 25.73 -4.66 -11.54
CA GLY A 239 24.33 -5.10 -11.56
C GLY A 239 23.34 -4.15 -10.90
N ARG A 240 23.76 -2.94 -10.49
CA ARG A 240 22.89 -1.91 -9.90
C ARG A 240 22.02 -1.24 -10.94
N ILE A 241 20.81 -0.91 -10.54
CA ILE A 241 19.85 -0.19 -11.38
C ILE A 241 20.31 1.26 -11.54
N LEU A 242 20.50 1.70 -12.80
CA LEU A 242 20.98 3.05 -13.10
C LEU A 242 19.91 4.12 -12.86
N ASN A 243 18.65 3.84 -13.19
CA ASN A 243 17.57 4.79 -12.96
C ASN A 243 17.10 4.75 -11.50
N PRO A 244 17.30 5.81 -10.69
CA PRO A 244 16.88 5.84 -9.29
C PRO A 244 15.38 5.58 -9.09
N ASP A 245 14.52 6.01 -10.03
CA ASP A 245 13.07 5.83 -9.94
C ASP A 245 12.65 4.34 -10.04
N CYS A 246 13.60 3.47 -10.42
CA CYS A 246 13.42 2.03 -10.55
C CYS A 246 14.15 1.22 -9.47
N ARG A 247 14.73 1.90 -8.48
CA ARG A 247 15.43 1.22 -7.39
C ARG A 247 14.43 0.88 -6.30
N ASP A 248 14.39 -0.39 -5.94
CA ASP A 248 13.65 -0.89 -4.80
C ASP A 248 14.11 -0.22 -3.50
N THR A 249 13.41 -0.45 -2.42
CA THR A 249 13.85 0.00 -1.10
C THR A 249 15.25 -0.53 -0.80
N ASN A 250 16.20 0.37 -0.49
CA ASN A 250 17.54 -0.04 -0.06
C ASN A 250 17.48 -0.78 1.28
N ALA A 251 18.29 -1.84 1.45
CA ALA A 251 18.24 -2.69 2.64
C ALA A 251 18.56 -1.93 3.95
N GLY A 252 19.48 -0.96 3.89
CA GLY A 252 19.77 -0.08 5.03
C GLY A 252 18.59 0.83 5.38
N THR A 253 17.95 1.43 4.35
CA THR A 253 16.72 2.23 4.50
C THR A 253 15.60 1.39 5.15
N PHE A 254 15.40 0.18 4.64
CA PHE A 254 14.43 -0.76 5.20
C PHE A 254 14.69 -1.03 6.68
N HIS A 255 15.94 -1.36 7.04
CA HIS A 255 16.32 -1.67 8.43
C HIS A 255 16.13 -0.47 9.36
N VAL A 256 16.55 0.72 8.95
CA VAL A 256 16.39 1.97 9.72
C VAL A 256 14.90 2.27 9.95
N ILE A 257 14.06 2.20 8.91
CA ILE A 257 12.63 2.45 9.05
C ILE A 257 11.96 1.39 9.93
N LEU A 258 12.20 0.12 9.66
CA LEU A 258 11.62 -0.99 10.41
C LEU A 258 11.87 -0.86 11.92
N THR A 259 13.14 -0.65 12.29
CA THR A 259 13.57 -0.61 13.69
C THR A 259 13.18 0.69 14.40
N ASN A 260 13.16 1.82 13.70
CA ASN A 260 12.69 3.08 14.28
C ASN A 260 11.17 3.10 14.43
N PHE A 261 10.42 2.75 13.37
CA PHE A 261 8.96 2.89 13.40
C PHE A 261 8.30 1.82 14.27
N LEU A 262 8.52 0.54 14.02
CA LEU A 262 7.94 -0.52 14.85
C LEU A 262 8.67 -0.67 16.19
N GLY A 263 10.00 -0.64 16.18
CA GLY A 263 10.79 -0.92 17.38
C GLY A 263 10.76 0.20 18.41
N ARG A 264 10.95 1.45 17.99
CA ARG A 264 11.04 2.59 18.90
C ARG A 264 9.71 3.34 19.06
N LEU A 265 8.99 3.56 17.98
CA LEU A 265 7.78 4.39 17.99
C LEU A 265 6.49 3.58 18.12
N GLY A 266 6.51 2.26 17.89
CA GLY A 266 5.33 1.41 17.87
C GLY A 266 4.33 1.84 16.77
N MET A 267 4.83 2.38 15.67
CA MET A 267 4.02 2.89 14.56
C MET A 267 4.08 1.93 13.38
N ALA A 268 2.90 1.50 12.90
CA ALA A 268 2.78 0.78 11.64
C ALA A 268 3.08 1.68 10.45
N PHE A 269 3.62 1.09 9.41
CA PHE A 269 3.76 1.65 8.07
C PHE A 269 3.31 0.60 7.05
N ALA A 270 3.30 0.94 5.79
CA ALA A 270 2.93 0.05 4.71
C ALA A 270 4.14 -0.30 3.85
N GLU A 271 4.11 -1.49 3.26
CA GLU A 271 5.06 -1.94 2.25
C GLU A 271 4.35 -2.47 1.01
N ASP A 272 4.94 -2.26 -0.16
CA ASP A 272 4.73 -3.13 -1.30
C ASP A 272 5.75 -4.26 -1.21
N ARG A 273 5.27 -5.43 -0.83
CA ARG A 273 6.10 -6.52 -0.29
C ARG A 273 6.91 -7.31 -1.31
N THR A 274 6.72 -7.07 -2.61
CA THR A 274 7.41 -7.78 -3.68
C THR A 274 7.81 -6.83 -4.80
N TYR A 275 8.96 -7.10 -5.43
CA TYR A 275 9.48 -6.30 -6.54
C TYR A 275 8.93 -6.72 -7.92
N ASP A 276 7.83 -7.46 -7.95
CA ASP A 276 7.19 -7.88 -9.19
C ASP A 276 6.23 -6.81 -9.75
N ALA A 277 5.55 -7.13 -10.85
CA ALA A 277 4.64 -6.18 -11.49
C ALA A 277 3.34 -5.93 -10.71
N GLN A 278 3.00 -6.77 -9.74
CA GLN A 278 1.81 -6.62 -8.90
C GLN A 278 2.14 -5.74 -7.70
N VAL A 279 1.22 -4.86 -7.33
CA VAL A 279 1.36 -4.01 -6.15
C VAL A 279 0.47 -4.55 -5.04
N TRP A 280 1.09 -5.06 -3.98
CA TRP A 280 0.41 -5.57 -2.80
C TRP A 280 0.77 -4.73 -1.57
N ASN A 281 0.02 -3.64 -1.38
CA ASN A 281 0.19 -2.78 -0.22
C ASN A 281 -0.33 -3.46 1.04
N GLN A 282 0.58 -3.73 1.98
CA GLN A 282 0.27 -4.42 3.24
C GLN A 282 0.69 -3.58 4.45
N PRO A 283 -0.14 -3.49 5.52
CA PRO A 283 0.29 -2.91 6.78
C PRO A 283 1.34 -3.79 7.46
N VAL A 284 2.49 -3.24 7.80
CA VAL A 284 3.52 -3.94 8.58
C VAL A 284 3.14 -3.90 10.06
N ASP A 285 3.06 -5.09 10.70
CA ASP A 285 2.57 -5.25 12.06
C ASP A 285 3.69 -5.37 13.11
N SER A 286 4.68 -6.21 12.83
CA SER A 286 5.76 -6.50 13.79
C SER A 286 6.96 -7.13 13.10
N TYR A 287 8.11 -7.14 13.77
CA TYR A 287 9.32 -7.81 13.28
C TYR A 287 10.13 -8.42 14.41
N ILE A 288 10.99 -9.36 14.03
CA ILE A 288 12.05 -9.90 14.86
C ILE A 288 13.31 -10.12 14.03
N VAL A 289 14.45 -9.61 14.50
CA VAL A 289 15.77 -9.91 13.94
C VAL A 289 16.21 -11.27 14.44
N GLU A 290 16.23 -12.26 13.54
CA GLU A 290 16.60 -13.64 13.88
C GLU A 290 18.11 -13.83 13.95
N ASN A 291 18.85 -13.09 13.12
CA ASN A 291 20.31 -13.08 13.11
C ASN A 291 20.82 -11.66 12.85
N LEU A 292 21.81 -11.27 13.62
CA LEU A 292 22.57 -10.04 13.43
C LEU A 292 24.03 -10.35 13.75
N MET A 293 24.89 -10.32 12.75
CA MET A 293 26.30 -10.66 12.93
C MET A 293 27.19 -9.68 12.15
N GLU A 294 28.10 -9.03 12.83
CA GLU A 294 29.15 -8.30 12.14
C GLU A 294 30.04 -9.27 11.37
N ILE A 295 30.33 -8.90 10.12
CA ILE A 295 31.12 -9.70 9.19
C ILE A 295 32.27 -8.86 8.62
N SER A 296 33.31 -9.52 8.09
CA SER A 296 34.39 -8.83 7.41
C SER A 296 33.97 -8.34 6.02
N GLU A 297 34.70 -7.33 5.49
CA GLU A 297 34.54 -6.90 4.08
C GLU A 297 34.64 -8.09 3.09
N SER A 298 35.60 -9.02 3.34
CA SER A 298 35.77 -10.21 2.51
C SER A 298 34.58 -11.16 2.55
N ASP A 299 33.92 -11.29 3.72
CA ASP A 299 32.71 -12.11 3.83
C ASP A 299 31.52 -11.42 3.11
N ALA A 300 31.37 -10.08 3.25
CA ALA A 300 30.37 -9.32 2.54
C ALA A 300 30.51 -9.47 1.01
N ILE A 301 31.74 -9.35 0.48
CA ILE A 301 32.04 -9.58 -0.94
C ILE A 301 31.66 -11.01 -1.34
N THR A 302 31.99 -12.01 -0.52
CA THR A 302 31.69 -13.43 -0.82
C THR A 302 30.20 -13.71 -0.87
N LEU A 303 29.41 -13.04 -0.03
CA LEU A 303 27.96 -13.19 0.01
C LEU A 303 27.26 -12.51 -1.18
N LEU A 304 27.80 -11.37 -1.67
CA LEU A 304 27.13 -10.53 -2.68
C LEU A 304 27.60 -10.78 -4.10
N ILE A 305 28.82 -11.25 -4.32
CA ILE A 305 29.44 -11.31 -5.64
C ILE A 305 29.66 -12.76 -6.06
N ASP A 306 29.18 -13.11 -7.25
CA ASP A 306 29.26 -14.50 -7.78
C ASP A 306 30.70 -14.98 -7.95
N ASP A 307 31.61 -14.10 -8.36
CA ASP A 307 33.06 -14.37 -8.42
C ASP A 307 33.85 -13.35 -7.58
N PRO A 308 34.02 -13.60 -6.28
CA PRO A 308 34.72 -12.72 -5.36
C PRO A 308 36.18 -12.40 -5.78
N SER A 309 36.79 -13.24 -6.63
CA SER A 309 38.16 -13.01 -7.09
C SER A 309 38.30 -11.85 -8.06
N THR A 310 37.21 -11.38 -8.61
CA THR A 310 37.18 -10.27 -9.58
C THR A 310 37.29 -8.90 -8.93
N VAL A 311 37.06 -8.80 -7.63
CA VAL A 311 37.07 -7.54 -6.88
C VAL A 311 38.06 -7.59 -5.72
N SER A 312 38.75 -6.47 -5.48
CA SER A 312 39.73 -6.35 -4.38
C SER A 312 39.20 -5.55 -3.18
N ARG A 313 38.08 -4.88 -3.33
CA ARG A 313 37.39 -4.09 -2.31
C ARG A 313 35.89 -4.18 -2.53
N TYR A 314 35.11 -3.86 -1.49
CA TYR A 314 33.67 -3.79 -1.57
C TYR A 314 33.23 -2.75 -2.62
N PRO A 315 32.43 -3.13 -3.63
CA PRO A 315 32.21 -2.28 -4.80
C PRO A 315 30.93 -1.42 -4.69
N TYR A 316 30.05 -1.72 -3.72
CA TYR A 316 28.72 -1.11 -3.69
C TYR A 316 28.69 0.22 -2.92
N ASN A 317 29.50 0.37 -1.88
CA ASN A 317 29.59 1.58 -1.06
C ASN A 317 31.04 1.82 -0.63
N GLU A 318 31.70 2.82 -1.22
CA GLU A 318 33.11 3.14 -0.92
C GLU A 318 33.33 3.70 0.49
N ASP A 319 32.27 4.22 1.16
CA ASP A 319 32.33 4.75 2.51
C ASP A 319 32.07 3.67 3.57
N ALA A 320 31.59 2.50 3.17
CA ALA A 320 31.35 1.38 4.09
C ALA A 320 32.68 0.87 4.69
N GLN A 321 32.73 0.86 6.01
CA GLN A 321 33.91 0.41 6.77
C GLN A 321 33.61 -0.79 7.64
N ARG A 322 32.33 -1.00 8.00
CA ARG A 322 31.84 -2.13 8.77
C ARG A 322 30.62 -2.71 8.08
N PHE A 323 30.42 -4.01 8.24
CA PHE A 323 29.34 -4.76 7.63
C PHE A 323 28.64 -5.64 8.65
N ALA A 324 27.33 -5.82 8.50
CA ALA A 324 26.59 -6.78 9.31
C ALA A 324 25.62 -7.58 8.44
N GLU A 325 25.65 -8.89 8.59
CA GLU A 325 24.67 -9.81 8.00
C GLU A 325 23.42 -9.85 8.88
N VAL A 326 22.26 -9.64 8.27
CA VAL A 326 20.98 -9.59 8.96
C VAL A 326 19.99 -10.56 8.34
N VAL A 327 19.31 -11.31 9.22
CA VAL A 327 18.11 -12.06 8.88
C VAL A 327 16.97 -11.54 9.77
N VAL A 328 15.88 -11.11 9.15
CA VAL A 328 14.71 -10.57 9.84
C VAL A 328 13.43 -11.22 9.36
N THR A 329 12.54 -11.55 10.27
CA THR A 329 11.15 -11.91 9.97
C THR A 329 10.26 -10.70 10.25
N VAL A 330 9.44 -10.36 9.28
CA VAL A 330 8.45 -9.28 9.33
C VAL A 330 7.06 -9.89 9.22
N ASN A 331 6.16 -9.49 10.12
CA ASN A 331 4.76 -9.86 10.04
C ASN A 331 3.95 -8.68 9.47
N TYR A 332 3.06 -9.00 8.55
CA TYR A 332 2.17 -8.03 7.92
C TYR A 332 0.72 -8.53 7.95
N VAL A 333 -0.23 -7.60 7.84
CA VAL A 333 -1.66 -7.90 7.83
C VAL A 333 -2.10 -8.18 6.41
N VAL A 334 -2.83 -9.30 6.21
CA VAL A 334 -3.43 -9.65 4.92
C VAL A 334 -4.89 -9.28 4.84
N GLU A 335 -5.40 -9.31 3.62
CA GLU A 335 -6.80 -9.09 3.31
C GLU A 335 -7.70 -10.14 3.94
N SER A 336 -8.97 -9.76 4.12
CA SER A 336 -10.05 -10.66 4.51
C SER A 336 -11.22 -10.58 3.53
N VAL A 337 -12.07 -11.57 3.55
CA VAL A 337 -13.38 -11.45 2.90
C VAL A 337 -14.29 -10.50 3.72
N PRO A 338 -15.30 -9.86 3.09
CA PRO A 338 -16.27 -9.05 3.83
C PRO A 338 -17.01 -9.87 4.87
N MET A 339 -17.25 -9.30 6.06
CA MET A 339 -17.95 -9.96 7.17
C MET A 339 -18.67 -8.97 8.09
N SER A 340 -19.69 -9.44 8.84
CA SER A 340 -20.50 -8.63 9.75
C SER A 340 -19.92 -8.53 11.17
N ARG A 341 -18.71 -9.04 11.41
CA ARG A 341 -18.06 -9.01 12.73
C ARG A 341 -16.71 -8.33 12.65
N PRO A 342 -16.24 -7.68 13.72
CA PRO A 342 -14.88 -7.18 13.82
C PRO A 342 -13.87 -8.34 13.89
N ILE A 343 -12.61 -8.04 13.62
CA ILE A 343 -11.52 -9.02 13.60
C ILE A 343 -10.57 -8.81 14.79
N VAL A 344 -10.73 -7.76 15.56
CA VAL A 344 -9.83 -7.35 16.65
C VAL A 344 -9.40 -8.49 17.57
N ASP A 345 -10.29 -9.41 17.89
CA ASP A 345 -9.99 -10.56 18.76
C ASP A 345 -9.26 -11.71 18.05
N ASN A 346 -9.18 -11.67 16.72
CA ASN A 346 -8.56 -12.70 15.88
C ASN A 346 -7.51 -12.13 14.93
N HIS A 347 -6.89 -11.02 15.28
CA HIS A 347 -5.91 -10.32 14.45
C HIS A 347 -4.78 -11.25 13.98
N SER A 348 -4.29 -12.12 14.86
CA SER A 348 -3.21 -13.08 14.54
C SER A 348 -3.52 -14.04 13.39
N ASP A 349 -4.80 -14.33 13.13
CA ASP A 349 -5.21 -15.22 12.03
C ASP A 349 -4.96 -14.58 10.65
N TYR A 350 -4.86 -13.25 10.63
CA TYR A 350 -4.62 -12.44 9.43
C TYR A 350 -3.19 -11.95 9.30
N LEU A 351 -2.29 -12.43 10.14
CA LEU A 351 -0.87 -12.17 9.97
C LEU A 351 -0.24 -13.19 9.01
N ARG A 352 0.60 -12.68 8.13
CA ARG A 352 1.53 -13.46 7.32
C ARG A 352 2.92 -12.91 7.57
N LYS A 353 3.92 -13.64 7.12
CA LYS A 353 5.30 -13.24 7.34
C LYS A 353 6.12 -13.35 6.08
N ASP A 354 6.97 -12.36 5.90
CA ASP A 354 8.10 -12.40 5.00
C ASP A 354 9.39 -12.49 5.80
N ARG A 355 10.39 -13.05 5.18
CA ARG A 355 11.68 -13.25 5.78
C ARG A 355 12.74 -12.71 4.85
N TYR A 356 13.48 -11.72 5.32
CA TYR A 356 14.45 -10.99 4.52
C TYR A 356 15.87 -11.28 4.97
N HIS A 357 16.80 -11.24 4.01
CA HIS A 357 18.22 -11.48 4.21
C HIS A 357 19.01 -10.40 3.48
N TYR A 358 19.86 -9.68 4.20
CA TYR A 358 20.61 -8.57 3.65
C TYR A 358 21.88 -8.28 4.44
N ILE A 359 22.72 -7.43 3.87
CA ILE A 359 23.91 -6.87 4.50
C ILE A 359 23.64 -5.40 4.78
N LEU A 360 23.97 -4.94 5.97
CA LEU A 360 24.05 -3.53 6.33
C LEU A 360 25.47 -3.02 6.09
N GLU A 361 25.56 -1.82 5.59
CA GLU A 361 26.76 -1.03 5.36
C GLU A 361 26.83 0.06 6.41
N MET A 362 27.93 0.15 7.11
CA MET A 362 28.10 1.10 8.22
C MET A 362 29.40 1.87 8.08
N ASP A 363 29.41 3.08 8.64
CA ASP A 363 30.61 3.85 8.85
C ASP A 363 31.48 3.28 10.02
N GLU A 364 32.63 3.93 10.30
CA GLU A 364 33.53 3.53 11.39
C GLU A 364 32.85 3.54 12.76
N ALA A 365 31.87 4.45 12.97
CA ALA A 365 31.14 4.58 14.23
C ALA A 365 30.03 3.50 14.39
N GLY A 366 29.71 2.75 13.34
CA GLY A 366 28.64 1.76 13.33
C GLY A 366 27.28 2.36 13.00
N SER A 367 27.26 3.52 12.37
CA SER A 367 26.05 4.13 11.84
C SER A 367 25.73 3.52 10.48
N ILE A 368 24.49 3.10 10.28
CA ILE A 368 24.02 2.53 9.01
C ILE A 368 24.02 3.63 7.95
N ILE A 369 24.69 3.37 6.84
CA ILE A 369 24.81 4.28 5.71
C ILE A 369 24.32 3.67 4.39
N GLY A 370 23.86 2.43 4.38
CA GLY A 370 23.36 1.70 3.23
C GLY A 370 23.16 0.23 3.53
N GLY A 371 22.95 -0.56 2.49
CA GLY A 371 22.84 -2.02 2.59
C GLY A 371 22.44 -2.66 1.27
N GLU A 372 22.70 -3.96 1.17
CA GLU A 372 22.47 -4.76 -0.03
C GLU A 372 21.64 -6.01 0.27
N TRP A 373 20.65 -6.31 -0.58
CA TRP A 373 19.81 -7.48 -0.46
C TRP A 373 20.54 -8.76 -0.92
N LEU A 374 20.39 -9.82 -0.13
CA LEU A 374 20.95 -11.14 -0.44
C LEU A 374 19.91 -12.12 -1.00
N ASN A 375 18.69 -11.65 -1.24
CA ASN A 375 17.56 -12.48 -1.63
C ASN A 375 17.88 -13.41 -2.80
N GLY A 376 17.77 -14.71 -2.57
CA GLY A 376 17.97 -15.76 -3.56
C GLY A 376 19.41 -16.05 -4.00
N ARG A 377 20.39 -15.24 -3.55
CA ARG A 377 21.81 -15.46 -3.92
C ARG A 377 22.49 -16.52 -3.08
N VAL A 378 22.07 -16.72 -1.84
CA VAL A 378 22.69 -17.69 -0.94
C VAL A 378 21.69 -18.80 -0.65
N THR A 379 22.04 -20.03 -0.99
CA THR A 379 21.46 -21.24 -0.40
C THR A 379 21.94 -21.29 1.06
N SER A 380 21.36 -20.45 1.89
CA SER A 380 21.78 -20.34 3.27
C SER A 380 21.21 -21.48 4.09
N SER A 381 21.91 -21.81 5.18
CA SER A 381 21.40 -22.67 6.25
C SER A 381 20.09 -22.15 6.87
N PHE A 382 19.67 -20.94 6.50
CA PHE A 382 18.50 -20.25 7.03
C PHE A 382 17.17 -20.55 6.29
N GLY A 383 17.17 -21.24 5.15
CA GLY A 383 15.95 -21.61 4.41
C GLY A 383 15.56 -20.63 3.30
N HIS A 384 14.26 -20.54 2.99
CA HIS A 384 13.75 -19.65 1.95
C HIS A 384 13.60 -18.22 2.47
N PHE A 385 13.91 -17.26 1.58
CA PHE A 385 13.72 -15.84 1.82
C PHE A 385 12.70 -15.27 0.84
N SER A 386 11.99 -14.23 1.29
CA SER A 386 11.05 -13.48 0.48
C SER A 386 11.78 -12.49 -0.45
N GLN A 387 11.11 -12.03 -1.47
CA GLN A 387 11.58 -10.92 -2.29
C GLN A 387 11.63 -9.65 -1.44
N GLN A 388 12.53 -8.71 -1.77
CA GLN A 388 12.56 -7.41 -1.11
C GLN A 388 11.34 -6.56 -1.48
N PRO A 389 10.94 -5.60 -0.64
CA PRO A 389 9.88 -4.68 -0.96
C PRO A 389 10.32 -3.65 -2.02
N ASP A 390 9.44 -3.34 -2.97
CA ASP A 390 9.63 -2.27 -3.95
C ASP A 390 9.74 -0.92 -3.22
N PHE A 391 8.75 -0.61 -2.39
CA PHE A 391 8.73 0.63 -1.63
C PHE A 391 8.04 0.48 -0.28
N LEU A 392 8.43 1.35 0.64
CA LEU A 392 7.77 1.55 1.93
C LEU A 392 7.06 2.89 1.93
N TRP A 393 5.96 2.98 2.67
CA TRP A 393 5.26 4.25 2.77
C TRP A 393 4.54 4.44 4.11
N LEU A 394 4.53 5.70 4.56
CA LEU A 394 3.86 6.12 5.77
C LEU A 394 2.62 6.94 5.40
N PRO A 395 1.40 6.46 5.71
CA PRO A 395 0.18 7.19 5.41
C PRO A 395 0.05 8.45 6.28
N ARG A 396 -0.48 9.54 5.68
CA ARG A 396 -0.68 10.84 6.34
C ARG A 396 -2.15 11.22 6.54
N GLY A 397 -3.06 10.35 6.18
CA GLY A 397 -4.49 10.56 6.25
C GLY A 397 -5.16 10.89 4.91
N PRO A 398 -6.49 10.88 4.88
CA PRO A 398 -7.23 11.12 3.65
C PRO A 398 -7.07 12.58 3.21
N LEU A 399 -7.02 12.80 1.90
CA LEU A 399 -7.16 14.15 1.37
C LEU A 399 -8.58 14.64 1.66
N ALA A 400 -8.71 15.88 2.13
CA ALA A 400 -10.01 16.51 2.21
C ALA A 400 -10.68 16.47 0.84
N ASN A 401 -11.90 15.93 0.75
CA ASN A 401 -12.70 16.02 -0.46
C ASN A 401 -13.37 17.39 -0.51
N PRO A 402 -12.91 18.32 -1.36
CA PRO A 402 -13.46 19.68 -1.41
C PRO A 402 -14.94 19.71 -1.84
N MET A 403 -15.41 18.67 -2.54
CA MET A 403 -16.80 18.58 -3.01
C MET A 403 -17.79 18.14 -1.93
N ALA A 404 -17.32 17.43 -0.89
CA ALA A 404 -18.20 16.96 0.19
C ALA A 404 -18.72 18.11 1.10
N ASN A 405 -18.10 19.30 1.00
CA ASN A 405 -18.42 20.45 1.86
C ASN A 405 -18.79 21.75 1.12
N GLY A 406 -19.03 21.70 -0.21
CA GLY A 406 -19.45 22.89 -0.94
C GLY A 406 -18.95 22.97 -2.40
N PRO A 407 -19.47 23.93 -3.20
CA PRO A 407 -19.36 23.91 -4.66
C PRO A 407 -18.05 24.42 -5.28
N GLN A 408 -16.99 24.69 -4.50
CA GLN A 408 -15.80 25.37 -5.01
C GLN A 408 -14.48 24.83 -4.45
N GLY A 409 -14.10 23.62 -4.81
CA GLY A 409 -12.74 23.12 -4.69
C GLY A 409 -12.28 22.50 -5.99
N ALA A 410 -11.01 22.63 -6.35
CA ALA A 410 -10.46 21.92 -7.50
C ALA A 410 -10.77 20.42 -7.34
N ARG A 411 -11.49 19.84 -8.29
CA ARG A 411 -11.77 18.41 -8.33
C ARG A 411 -10.44 17.68 -8.38
N ASP A 412 -10.13 16.86 -7.38
CA ASP A 412 -9.30 15.70 -7.68
C ASP A 412 -10.21 14.71 -8.42
N PRO A 413 -10.05 14.53 -9.72
CA PRO A 413 -10.93 13.68 -10.53
C PRO A 413 -10.80 12.20 -10.13
N LYS A 414 -9.87 11.86 -9.25
CA LYS A 414 -9.52 10.50 -8.86
C LYS A 414 -10.24 10.03 -7.59
N LYS A 415 -10.88 10.93 -6.84
CA LYS A 415 -11.63 10.61 -5.61
C LYS A 415 -13.12 10.62 -5.85
N ASN A 416 -13.84 9.69 -5.19
CA ASN A 416 -15.30 9.70 -5.23
C ASN A 416 -15.86 10.99 -4.59
N PRO A 417 -16.43 11.91 -5.40
CA PRO A 417 -16.87 13.21 -4.91
C PRO A 417 -18.16 13.12 -4.06
N HIS A 418 -18.82 11.97 -4.07
CA HIS A 418 -20.11 11.76 -3.42
C HIS A 418 -19.98 11.10 -2.04
N VAL A 419 -18.76 10.67 -1.63
CA VAL A 419 -18.49 10.08 -0.32
C VAL A 419 -17.71 11.06 0.55
N SER A 420 -18.28 11.42 1.70
CA SER A 420 -17.69 12.39 2.63
C SER A 420 -16.96 11.71 3.78
N TYR A 421 -15.65 11.94 3.92
CA TYR A 421 -14.87 11.45 5.06
C TYR A 421 -15.51 11.81 6.40
N SER A 422 -15.98 13.06 6.58
CA SER A 422 -16.56 13.49 7.85
C SER A 422 -17.88 12.76 8.20
N LYS A 423 -18.67 12.37 7.20
CA LYS A 423 -19.88 11.54 7.41
C LYS A 423 -19.50 10.11 7.78
N VAL A 424 -18.55 9.53 7.05
CA VAL A 424 -18.05 8.16 7.30
C VAL A 424 -17.34 8.08 8.67
N LYS A 425 -16.54 9.09 9.03
CA LYS A 425 -15.88 9.15 10.34
C LYS A 425 -16.89 9.13 11.50
N ARG A 426 -18.00 9.85 11.38
CA ARG A 426 -19.08 9.79 12.39
C ARG A 426 -19.71 8.39 12.50
N LEU A 427 -19.84 7.67 11.38
CA LEU A 427 -20.30 6.27 11.43
C LEU A 427 -19.30 5.39 12.20
N PHE A 428 -18.00 5.57 11.95
CA PHE A 428 -16.94 4.85 12.66
C PHE A 428 -16.93 5.16 14.16
N GLU A 429 -17.11 6.42 14.54
CA GLU A 429 -17.20 6.84 15.94
C GLU A 429 -18.41 6.17 16.63
N ARG A 430 -19.57 6.14 15.96
CA ARG A 430 -20.76 5.43 16.47
C ARG A 430 -20.55 3.92 16.56
N ALA A 431 -19.77 3.35 15.67
CA ALA A 431 -19.48 1.92 15.63
C ALA A 431 -18.52 1.45 16.75
N GLN A 432 -17.98 2.35 17.57
CA GLN A 432 -17.14 1.99 18.72
C GLN A 432 -17.92 1.58 19.96
N SER A 433 -19.21 1.89 20.02
CA SER A 433 -20.08 1.51 21.14
C SER A 433 -21.48 1.16 20.66
N PRO A 434 -22.11 0.06 21.17
CA PRO A 434 -23.46 -0.32 20.77
C PRO A 434 -24.54 0.70 21.18
N ASP A 435 -24.23 1.60 22.10
CA ASP A 435 -25.16 2.55 22.72
C ASP A 435 -25.00 3.99 22.23
N MET A 436 -24.14 4.27 21.23
CA MET A 436 -24.01 5.61 20.66
C MET A 436 -25.15 5.90 19.66
N PRO A 437 -25.99 6.92 19.95
CA PRO A 437 -27.14 7.30 19.13
C PRO A 437 -26.73 7.88 17.75
#